data_d4dcb87bd248f629445727e9bea83fa9
#
_entry.id   d4dcb87bd248f629445727e9bea83fa9
#
_cell.length_a   1.000
_cell.length_b   1.000
_cell.length_c   1.000
_cell.angle_alpha   90.00
_cell.angle_beta   90.00
_cell.angle_gamma   90.00
#
_symmetry.space_group_name_H-M   'P 1'
#
loop_
_entity.id
_entity.type
_entity.pdbx_description
1 polymer ?
#
loop_
_entity_poly.entity_id
_entity_poly.type
_entity_poly.pdbx_seq_one_letter_code
_entity_poly.pdbx_strand_id
1 'polypeptide(L)'
;MNTRIFFHISPERRGIILYTSVTVTGIRGLPLIQKGDDLPRLIIEKCALEDGDIICIASTIISKAKGYTRNLNDVIPDDRATRIAEKTGEDPRFIQVVLDQACDVLIETPFTLTEVSCGHVGVRSGVDASNVEDGLVITLPADPMKEAEEIRTEIKDLTGKTCGIIVTDTCGRSFRRGQTGHAIGWSGMSAIRDFRGDSDLFGHTLEITEEAVVDEIAGFANLIMGESNNGVPAVHFRGIPAWTGHNDIYFKEGEDVIRKALKKV
;
A
#
# COMPACT_ATOMS: atom_id res chain seq x y z
N MET A 1 -1.62 -19.95 -15.08
CA MET A 1 -3.06 -20.03 -15.32
C MET A 1 -3.61 -18.62 -15.23
N ASN A 2 -4.05 -18.02 -16.33
CA ASN A 2 -4.56 -16.63 -16.32
C ASN A 2 -6.00 -16.66 -15.80
N THR A 3 -6.23 -16.14 -14.62
CA THR A 3 -7.59 -15.97 -14.08
C THR A 3 -8.18 -14.72 -14.71
N ARG A 4 -9.11 -14.88 -15.65
CA ARG A 4 -9.91 -13.78 -16.21
C ARG A 4 -11.21 -13.69 -15.45
N ILE A 5 -11.45 -12.59 -14.76
CA ILE A 5 -12.73 -12.30 -14.12
C ILE A 5 -13.48 -11.32 -15.04
N PHE A 6 -14.66 -11.69 -15.50
CA PHE A 6 -15.49 -10.86 -16.38
C PHE A 6 -16.70 -10.35 -15.60
N PHE A 7 -16.86 -9.04 -15.55
CA PHE A 7 -18.09 -8.39 -15.13
C PHE A 7 -18.81 -7.85 -16.36
N HIS A 8 -20.06 -8.25 -16.58
CA HIS A 8 -20.85 -7.78 -17.71
C HIS A 8 -21.87 -6.74 -17.23
N ILE A 9 -21.72 -5.49 -17.66
CA ILE A 9 -22.66 -4.39 -17.41
C ILE A 9 -23.11 -3.82 -18.76
N SER A 10 -24.42 -3.66 -18.96
CA SER A 10 -24.95 -3.21 -20.25
C SER A 10 -24.72 -1.71 -20.52
N PRO A 11 -24.52 -1.29 -21.79
CA PRO A 11 -23.88 -0.02 -22.15
C PRO A 11 -24.87 1.10 -22.50
N GLU A 12 -25.77 1.52 -21.62
CA GLU A 12 -26.63 2.67 -21.96
C GLU A 12 -26.86 3.62 -20.78
N ARG A 13 -25.91 4.55 -20.54
CA ARG A 13 -26.19 5.88 -19.96
C ARG A 13 -24.97 6.79 -20.09
N ARG A 14 -25.17 8.05 -20.52
CA ARG A 14 -24.13 9.08 -20.62
C ARG A 14 -23.59 9.42 -19.21
N GLY A 15 -22.29 9.38 -19.03
CA GLY A 15 -21.60 9.81 -17.81
C GLY A 15 -21.11 8.68 -16.89
N ILE A 16 -21.47 7.41 -17.13
CA ILE A 16 -21.00 6.28 -16.34
C ILE A 16 -19.72 5.75 -17.00
N ILE A 17 -18.62 5.73 -16.26
CA ILE A 17 -17.43 4.99 -16.68
C ILE A 17 -17.76 3.51 -16.57
N LEU A 18 -17.98 2.85 -17.71
CA LEU A 18 -18.29 1.43 -17.77
C LEU A 18 -16.98 0.64 -17.77
N TYR A 19 -16.71 -0.07 -16.68
CA TYR A 19 -15.76 -1.17 -16.72
C TYR A 19 -16.36 -2.28 -17.57
N THR A 20 -15.92 -2.40 -18.80
CA THR A 20 -16.32 -3.54 -19.63
C THR A 20 -15.63 -4.82 -19.22
N SER A 21 -14.37 -4.71 -18.80
CA SER A 21 -13.59 -5.77 -18.14
C SER A 21 -12.34 -5.21 -17.52
N VAL A 22 -11.91 -5.79 -16.40
CA VAL A 22 -10.60 -5.55 -15.79
C VAL A 22 -9.85 -6.87 -15.76
N THR A 23 -8.64 -6.88 -16.31
CA THR A 23 -7.74 -8.03 -16.22
C THR A 23 -6.76 -7.80 -15.09
N VAL A 24 -6.65 -8.76 -14.18
CA VAL A 24 -5.72 -8.71 -13.04
C VAL A 24 -4.77 -9.90 -13.14
N THR A 25 -3.47 -9.63 -13.13
CA THR A 25 -2.43 -10.66 -13.31
C THR A 25 -1.34 -10.50 -12.24
N GLY A 26 -1.13 -11.55 -11.44
CA GLY A 26 0.01 -11.59 -10.53
C GLY A 26 1.33 -11.73 -11.31
N ILE A 27 2.28 -10.87 -11.04
CA ILE A 27 3.62 -10.89 -11.66
C ILE A 27 4.46 -11.93 -10.93
N ARG A 28 4.74 -13.05 -11.65
CA ARG A 28 5.44 -14.22 -11.12
C ARG A 28 6.84 -14.33 -11.69
N GLY A 29 7.69 -15.10 -10.99
CA GLY A 29 9.04 -15.41 -11.45
C GLY A 29 10.02 -14.25 -11.29
N LEU A 30 9.72 -13.31 -10.40
CA LEU A 30 10.72 -12.38 -9.88
C LEU A 30 11.71 -13.15 -8.99
N PRO A 31 13.00 -12.79 -9.00
CA PRO A 31 13.97 -13.38 -8.09
C PRO A 31 13.66 -13.00 -6.63
N LEU A 32 14.37 -13.61 -5.68
CA LEU A 32 14.41 -13.09 -4.31
C LEU A 32 15.11 -11.73 -4.33
N ILE A 33 14.34 -10.67 -4.11
CA ILE A 33 14.81 -9.29 -4.22
C ILE A 33 15.86 -8.99 -3.17
N GLN A 34 16.96 -8.39 -3.61
CA GLN A 34 18.10 -7.97 -2.80
C GLN A 34 18.37 -6.47 -2.97
N LYS A 35 19.18 -5.92 -2.08
CA LYS A 35 19.59 -4.51 -2.17
C LYS A 35 20.34 -4.24 -3.47
N GLY A 36 19.87 -3.23 -4.21
CA GLY A 36 20.43 -2.81 -5.48
C GLY A 36 19.75 -3.41 -6.72
N ASP A 37 18.75 -4.32 -6.54
CA ASP A 37 17.98 -4.84 -7.66
C ASP A 37 17.15 -3.74 -8.33
N ASP A 38 17.13 -3.77 -9.66
CA ASP A 38 16.37 -2.86 -10.51
C ASP A 38 14.93 -3.40 -10.67
N LEU A 39 14.06 -3.00 -9.74
CA LEU A 39 12.66 -3.46 -9.72
C LEU A 39 11.88 -3.11 -10.98
N PRO A 40 11.95 -1.89 -11.54
CA PRO A 40 11.30 -1.55 -12.79
C PRO A 40 11.66 -2.50 -13.91
N ARG A 41 12.94 -2.76 -14.11
CA ARG A 41 13.42 -3.68 -15.15
C ARG A 41 12.93 -5.12 -14.93
N LEU A 42 13.03 -5.62 -13.71
CA LEU A 42 12.56 -6.96 -13.36
C LEU A 42 11.04 -7.13 -13.59
N ILE A 43 10.25 -6.08 -13.31
CA ILE A 43 8.80 -6.08 -13.53
C ILE A 43 8.46 -6.10 -15.02
N ILE A 44 9.06 -5.21 -15.83
CA ILE A 44 8.76 -5.12 -17.27
C ILE A 44 9.20 -6.35 -18.05
N GLU A 45 10.22 -7.08 -17.59
CA GLU A 45 10.62 -8.37 -18.17
C GLU A 45 9.53 -9.46 -18.01
N LYS A 46 8.67 -9.33 -17.02
CA LYS A 46 7.60 -10.30 -16.71
C LYS A 46 6.21 -9.85 -17.16
N CYS A 47 6.05 -8.58 -17.50
CA CYS A 47 4.75 -8.00 -17.80
C CYS A 47 4.84 -7.02 -18.98
N ALA A 48 4.15 -7.35 -20.08
CA ALA A 48 4.01 -6.43 -21.20
C ALA A 48 3.00 -5.32 -20.83
N LEU A 49 3.47 -4.07 -20.76
CA LEU A 49 2.67 -2.92 -20.36
C LEU A 49 2.02 -2.22 -21.55
N GLU A 50 0.85 -1.65 -21.30
CA GLU A 50 0.16 -0.70 -22.18
C GLU A 50 -0.09 0.62 -21.43
N ASP A 51 -0.38 1.68 -22.19
CA ASP A 51 -0.72 2.97 -21.57
C ASP A 51 -2.00 2.85 -20.73
N GLY A 52 -1.98 3.38 -19.52
CA GLY A 52 -3.09 3.32 -18.57
C GLY A 52 -3.14 2.06 -17.70
N ASP A 53 -2.20 1.11 -17.87
CA ASP A 53 -2.06 -0.01 -16.93
C ASP A 53 -1.67 0.48 -15.53
N ILE A 54 -2.00 -0.29 -14.50
CA ILE A 54 -1.61 -0.02 -13.12
C ILE A 54 -0.81 -1.21 -12.58
N ILE A 55 0.32 -0.92 -11.94
CA ILE A 55 1.14 -1.91 -11.24
C ILE A 55 1.04 -1.63 -9.73
N CYS A 56 0.55 -2.61 -8.98
CA CYS A 56 0.56 -2.58 -7.53
C CYS A 56 1.73 -3.41 -7.02
N ILE A 57 2.58 -2.83 -6.18
CA ILE A 57 3.87 -3.41 -5.74
C ILE A 57 3.86 -3.47 -4.21
N ALA A 58 4.21 -4.63 -3.64
CA ALA A 58 4.37 -4.78 -2.20
C ALA A 58 5.52 -3.91 -1.68
N SER A 59 5.29 -3.18 -0.60
CA SER A 59 6.30 -2.35 0.07
C SER A 59 7.58 -3.11 0.39
N THR A 60 7.45 -4.39 0.75
CA THR A 60 8.55 -5.27 1.14
C THR A 60 9.62 -5.44 0.06
N ILE A 61 9.24 -5.57 -1.22
CA ILE A 61 10.25 -5.72 -2.27
C ILE A 61 10.93 -4.39 -2.60
N ILE A 62 10.22 -3.27 -2.49
CA ILE A 62 10.82 -1.93 -2.60
C ILE A 62 11.82 -1.72 -1.47
N SER A 63 11.42 -2.05 -0.24
CA SER A 63 12.28 -1.92 0.93
C SER A 63 13.55 -2.77 0.82
N LYS A 64 13.45 -4.00 0.30
CA LYS A 64 14.62 -4.85 0.04
C LYS A 64 15.53 -4.24 -1.02
N ALA A 65 14.99 -3.85 -2.17
CA ALA A 65 15.77 -3.29 -3.26
C ALA A 65 16.50 -1.99 -2.86
N LYS A 66 15.85 -1.14 -2.07
CA LYS A 66 16.42 0.12 -1.58
C LYS A 66 17.27 -0.06 -0.31
N GLY A 67 17.21 -1.22 0.36
CA GLY A 67 17.96 -1.52 1.57
C GLY A 67 17.37 -0.90 2.85
N TYR A 68 16.04 -0.73 2.89
CA TYR A 68 15.31 -0.35 4.11
C TYR A 68 15.18 -1.57 5.04
N THR A 69 16.33 -2.05 5.50
CA THR A 69 16.47 -3.19 6.42
C THR A 69 17.28 -2.79 7.64
N ARG A 70 17.02 -3.43 8.78
CA ARG A 70 17.78 -3.22 10.02
C ARG A 70 18.20 -4.56 10.60
N ASN A 71 19.43 -4.64 11.05
CA ASN A 71 19.92 -5.78 11.82
C ASN A 71 19.62 -5.52 13.31
N LEU A 72 18.84 -6.37 13.94
CA LEU A 72 18.49 -6.21 15.36
C LEU A 72 19.70 -6.31 16.29
N ASN A 73 20.80 -6.95 15.86
CA ASN A 73 22.02 -7.00 16.65
C ASN A 73 22.73 -5.64 16.77
N ASP A 74 22.44 -4.70 15.86
CA ASP A 74 23.01 -3.36 15.87
C ASP A 74 22.08 -2.34 16.58
N VAL A 75 20.91 -2.79 17.06
CA VAL A 75 19.91 -1.92 17.70
C VAL A 75 20.07 -1.94 19.21
N ILE A 76 20.18 -0.76 19.79
CA ILE A 76 20.22 -0.55 21.25
C ILE A 76 18.84 0.01 21.68
N PRO A 77 18.03 -0.78 22.40
CA PRO A 77 16.72 -0.30 22.84
C PRO A 77 16.84 0.72 23.98
N ASP A 78 16.00 1.72 23.95
CA ASP A 78 15.83 2.67 25.05
C ASP A 78 14.88 2.14 26.14
N ASP A 79 14.70 2.92 27.20
CA ASP A 79 13.80 2.57 28.31
C ASP A 79 12.33 2.45 27.86
N ARG A 80 11.91 3.23 26.85
CA ARG A 80 10.54 3.17 26.33
C ARG A 80 10.32 1.88 25.56
N ALA A 81 11.23 1.54 24.67
CA ALA A 81 11.18 0.29 23.91
C ALA A 81 11.19 -0.93 24.83
N THR A 82 12.05 -0.92 25.86
CA THR A 82 12.14 -2.00 26.85
C THR A 82 10.83 -2.15 27.62
N ARG A 83 10.24 -1.06 28.11
CA ARG A 83 8.97 -1.08 28.84
C ARG A 83 7.78 -1.56 27.98
N ILE A 84 7.74 -1.20 26.69
CA ILE A 84 6.70 -1.69 25.77
C ILE A 84 6.92 -3.19 25.51
N ALA A 85 8.13 -3.61 25.25
CA ALA A 85 8.48 -5.00 24.99
C ALA A 85 8.10 -5.93 26.16
N GLU A 86 8.34 -5.52 27.42
CA GLU A 86 7.92 -6.26 28.61
C GLU A 86 6.39 -6.49 28.66
N LYS A 87 5.61 -5.53 28.18
CA LYS A 87 4.13 -5.60 28.18
C LYS A 87 3.55 -6.35 26.98
N THR A 88 4.21 -6.29 25.84
CA THR A 88 3.76 -6.95 24.60
C THR A 88 4.33 -8.33 24.41
N GLY A 89 5.42 -8.67 25.09
CA GLY A 89 6.16 -9.93 24.92
C GLY A 89 7.05 -9.96 23.68
N GLU A 90 7.36 -8.79 23.10
CA GLU A 90 8.18 -8.66 21.89
C GLU A 90 9.66 -8.41 22.24
N ASP A 91 10.55 -8.53 21.25
CA ASP A 91 11.96 -8.17 21.40
C ASP A 91 12.10 -6.63 21.56
N PRO A 92 12.76 -6.14 22.60
CA PRO A 92 12.92 -4.68 22.78
C PRO A 92 13.67 -3.99 21.63
N ARG A 93 14.57 -4.70 20.94
CA ARG A 93 15.26 -4.18 19.76
C ARG A 93 14.29 -4.01 18.58
N PHE A 94 13.35 -4.96 18.41
CA PHE A 94 12.29 -4.84 17.42
C PHE A 94 11.38 -3.64 17.72
N ILE A 95 10.96 -3.48 18.98
CA ILE A 95 10.16 -2.31 19.41
C ILE A 95 10.92 -1.01 19.20
N GLN A 96 12.25 -0.98 19.41
CA GLN A 96 13.04 0.21 19.12
C GLN A 96 12.96 0.58 17.64
N VAL A 97 13.10 -0.39 16.73
CA VAL A 97 12.95 -0.12 15.28
C VAL A 97 11.55 0.40 14.95
N VAL A 98 10.50 -0.14 15.59
CA VAL A 98 9.12 0.34 15.44
C VAL A 98 9.01 1.82 15.86
N LEU A 99 9.58 2.17 17.02
CA LEU A 99 9.56 3.55 17.53
C LEU A 99 10.39 4.51 16.65
N ASP A 100 11.51 4.05 16.11
CA ASP A 100 12.36 4.83 15.20
C ASP A 100 11.64 5.17 13.87
N GLN A 101 10.68 4.35 13.44
CA GLN A 101 9.87 4.59 12.25
C GLN A 101 8.62 5.44 12.53
N ALA A 102 8.17 5.51 13.77
CA ALA A 102 6.96 6.19 14.17
C ALA A 102 7.14 7.71 14.23
N CYS A 103 6.23 8.45 13.61
CA CYS A 103 6.06 9.89 13.86
C CYS A 103 5.17 10.15 15.08
N ASP A 104 4.19 9.28 15.32
CA ASP A 104 3.32 9.32 16.50
C ASP A 104 3.01 7.89 16.96
N VAL A 105 2.91 7.69 18.28
CA VAL A 105 2.52 6.43 18.90
C VAL A 105 1.14 6.59 19.51
N LEU A 106 0.14 6.04 18.84
CA LEU A 106 -1.27 6.16 19.23
C LEU A 106 -1.66 5.18 20.34
N ILE A 107 -1.09 3.96 20.32
CA ILE A 107 -1.29 2.92 21.33
C ILE A 107 0.05 2.21 21.55
N GLU A 108 0.48 2.09 22.79
CA GLU A 108 1.69 1.30 23.13
C GLU A 108 1.38 -0.17 23.39
N THR A 109 0.22 -0.47 23.98
CA THR A 109 -0.17 -1.82 24.43
C THR A 109 -1.68 -2.02 24.29
N PRO A 110 -2.21 -3.21 24.02
CA PRO A 110 -1.54 -4.53 23.94
C PRO A 110 -0.78 -4.79 22.64
N PHE A 111 -0.80 -3.90 21.68
CA PHE A 111 -0.03 -3.87 20.45
C PHE A 111 0.35 -2.42 20.13
N THR A 112 1.48 -2.22 19.52
CA THR A 112 1.93 -0.87 19.18
C THR A 112 1.25 -0.40 17.89
N LEU A 113 0.37 0.61 18.02
CA LEU A 113 -0.26 1.29 16.88
C LEU A 113 0.42 2.64 16.69
N THR A 114 0.90 2.88 15.50
CA THR A 114 1.74 4.04 15.17
C THR A 114 1.31 4.72 13.90
N GLU A 115 1.67 5.97 13.76
CA GLU A 115 1.65 6.71 12.51
C GLU A 115 3.07 6.86 11.99
N VAL A 116 3.28 6.62 10.69
CA VAL A 116 4.56 6.83 10.01
C VAL A 116 4.55 8.10 9.16
N SER A 117 5.72 8.51 8.66
CA SER A 117 5.92 9.81 7.98
C SER A 117 4.98 10.09 6.81
N CYS A 118 4.53 9.06 6.09
CA CYS A 118 3.57 9.21 5.00
C CYS A 118 2.10 9.38 5.45
N GLY A 119 1.82 9.40 6.76
CA GLY A 119 0.47 9.50 7.33
C GLY A 119 -0.25 8.16 7.51
N HIS A 120 0.36 7.05 7.08
CA HIS A 120 -0.21 5.73 7.27
C HIS A 120 -0.21 5.34 8.76
N VAL A 121 -1.36 4.86 9.25
CA VAL A 121 -1.51 4.33 10.61
C VAL A 121 -1.58 2.82 10.56
N GLY A 122 -0.60 2.17 11.17
CA GLY A 122 -0.49 0.73 11.17
C GLY A 122 0.09 0.15 12.46
N VAL A 123 -0.06 -1.15 12.63
CA VAL A 123 0.56 -1.88 13.75
C VAL A 123 2.06 -1.97 13.49
N ARG A 124 2.86 -1.71 14.54
CA ARG A 124 4.34 -1.85 14.48
C ARG A 124 5.02 -1.01 13.40
N SER A 125 4.45 0.15 13.02
CA SER A 125 4.98 1.02 11.95
C SER A 125 5.23 0.30 10.61
N GLY A 126 4.52 -0.80 10.34
CA GLY A 126 4.78 -1.66 9.17
C GLY A 126 6.14 -2.37 9.21
N VAL A 127 6.83 -2.42 10.36
CA VAL A 127 8.06 -3.20 10.53
C VAL A 127 7.74 -4.69 10.52
N ASP A 128 8.40 -5.43 9.64
CA ASP A 128 8.17 -6.86 9.44
C ASP A 128 9.47 -7.66 9.54
N ALA A 129 9.39 -8.83 10.19
CA ALA A 129 10.47 -9.81 10.29
C ALA A 129 10.25 -11.02 9.38
N SER A 130 9.19 -11.01 8.54
CA SER A 130 8.91 -12.09 7.63
C SER A 130 9.71 -12.00 6.33
N ASN A 131 9.97 -13.14 5.71
CA ASN A 131 10.67 -13.22 4.41
C ASN A 131 12.05 -12.51 4.38
N VAL A 132 12.74 -12.41 5.51
CA VAL A 132 14.11 -11.92 5.67
C VAL A 132 14.96 -12.95 6.40
N GLU A 133 16.27 -12.78 6.40
CA GLU A 133 17.21 -13.59 7.17
C GLU A 133 17.00 -13.36 8.68
N ASP A 134 17.33 -14.38 9.49
CA ASP A 134 17.21 -14.30 10.94
C ASP A 134 17.98 -13.08 11.51
N GLY A 135 17.31 -12.34 12.37
CA GLY A 135 17.87 -11.12 12.99
C GLY A 135 17.75 -9.85 12.13
N LEU A 136 17.24 -9.94 10.90
CA LEU A 136 16.90 -8.78 10.10
C LEU A 136 15.41 -8.45 10.22
N VAL A 137 15.11 -7.17 10.07
CA VAL A 137 13.74 -6.67 9.89
C VAL A 137 13.69 -5.71 8.71
N ILE A 138 12.52 -5.61 8.08
CA ILE A 138 12.23 -4.67 7.00
C ILE A 138 11.42 -3.52 7.59
N THR A 139 11.75 -2.30 7.18
CA THR A 139 10.93 -1.12 7.45
C THR A 139 10.21 -0.68 6.19
N LEU A 140 9.15 0.09 6.32
CA LEU A 140 8.51 0.71 5.16
C LEU A 140 9.48 1.64 4.43
N PRO A 141 9.31 1.89 3.12
CA PRO A 141 10.00 2.95 2.42
C PRO A 141 9.81 4.28 3.14
N ALA A 142 10.88 5.07 3.27
CA ALA A 142 10.84 6.35 3.97
C ALA A 142 9.88 7.37 3.32
N ASP A 143 9.75 7.31 2.00
CA ASP A 143 8.82 8.10 1.19
C ASP A 143 8.20 7.22 0.09
N PRO A 144 7.10 6.50 0.39
CA PRO A 144 6.46 5.61 -0.59
C PRO A 144 5.92 6.32 -1.82
N MET A 145 5.55 7.61 -1.71
CA MET A 145 5.09 8.42 -2.86
C MET A 145 6.24 8.68 -3.83
N LYS A 146 7.41 9.03 -3.30
CA LYS A 146 8.62 9.22 -4.11
C LYS A 146 9.05 7.92 -4.79
N GLU A 147 9.02 6.78 -4.07
CA GLU A 147 9.34 5.48 -4.65
C GLU A 147 8.38 5.12 -5.80
N ALA A 148 7.07 5.38 -5.63
CA ALA A 148 6.10 5.17 -6.69
C ALA A 148 6.39 6.03 -7.94
N GLU A 149 6.76 7.31 -7.76
CA GLU A 149 7.09 8.22 -8.85
C GLU A 149 8.40 7.82 -9.56
N GLU A 150 9.43 7.42 -8.80
CA GLU A 150 10.70 6.95 -9.36
C GLU A 150 10.48 5.70 -10.23
N ILE A 151 9.75 4.70 -9.71
CA ILE A 151 9.41 3.47 -10.45
C ILE A 151 8.61 3.80 -11.71
N ARG A 152 7.61 4.67 -11.61
CA ARG A 152 6.79 5.09 -12.75
C ARG A 152 7.62 5.76 -13.84
N THR A 153 8.50 6.66 -13.45
CA THR A 153 9.38 7.39 -14.37
C THR A 153 10.32 6.44 -15.09
N GLU A 154 10.94 5.52 -14.35
CA GLU A 154 11.88 4.56 -14.93
C GLU A 154 11.18 3.57 -15.88
N ILE A 155 9.98 3.08 -15.54
CA ILE A 155 9.17 2.26 -16.44
C ILE A 155 8.87 3.01 -17.74
N LYS A 156 8.51 4.30 -17.65
CA LYS A 156 8.25 5.15 -18.82
C LYS A 156 9.50 5.31 -19.69
N ASP A 157 10.66 5.54 -19.08
CA ASP A 157 11.93 5.69 -19.79
C ASP A 157 12.35 4.40 -20.49
N LEU A 158 12.13 3.25 -19.87
CA LEU A 158 12.47 1.95 -20.41
C LEU A 158 11.51 1.46 -21.50
N THR A 159 10.23 1.79 -21.42
CA THR A 159 9.17 1.21 -22.28
C THR A 159 8.47 2.20 -23.19
N GLY A 160 8.57 3.50 -22.90
CA GLY A 160 7.76 4.55 -23.51
C GLY A 160 6.29 4.55 -23.05
N LYS A 161 5.91 3.66 -22.13
CA LYS A 161 4.52 3.51 -21.65
C LYS A 161 4.27 4.30 -20.38
N THR A 162 3.07 4.88 -20.28
CA THR A 162 2.59 5.55 -19.08
C THR A 162 1.69 4.64 -18.29
N CYS A 163 2.08 4.29 -17.08
CA CYS A 163 1.30 3.47 -16.18
C CYS A 163 1.10 4.16 -14.82
N GLY A 164 0.14 3.66 -14.05
CA GLY A 164 0.01 3.99 -12.63
C GLY A 164 0.83 3.04 -11.78
N ILE A 165 1.40 3.55 -10.69
CA ILE A 165 2.09 2.73 -9.68
C ILE A 165 1.40 2.91 -8.35
N ILE A 166 1.18 1.80 -7.63
CA ILE A 166 0.69 1.79 -6.24
C ILE A 166 1.68 0.97 -5.41
N VAL A 167 2.16 1.55 -4.33
CA VAL A 167 2.90 0.85 -3.28
C VAL A 167 1.91 0.44 -2.22
N THR A 168 1.81 -0.87 -1.94
CA THR A 168 0.86 -1.39 -0.97
C THR A 168 1.55 -2.04 0.21
N ASP A 169 0.92 -1.89 1.37
CA ASP A 169 1.25 -2.62 2.58
C ASP A 169 0.01 -3.31 3.15
N THR A 170 0.21 -4.31 4.00
CA THR A 170 -0.88 -5.06 4.61
C THR A 170 -1.17 -4.54 6.01
N CYS A 171 -2.42 -4.13 6.25
CA CYS A 171 -2.81 -3.54 7.52
C CYS A 171 -4.13 -4.11 8.06
N GLY A 172 -4.24 -4.18 9.38
CA GLY A 172 -5.49 -4.43 10.08
C GLY A 172 -6.45 -3.25 9.94
N ARG A 173 -7.73 -3.52 10.17
CA ARG A 173 -8.79 -2.48 10.13
C ARG A 173 -9.51 -2.41 11.46
N SER A 174 -9.81 -1.20 11.91
CA SER A 174 -10.65 -1.01 13.10
C SER A 174 -11.98 -1.75 12.96
N PHE A 175 -12.45 -2.34 14.06
CA PHE A 175 -13.74 -3.05 14.17
C PHE A 175 -13.91 -4.30 13.30
N ARG A 176 -12.88 -4.75 12.58
CA ARG A 176 -12.94 -5.95 11.73
C ARG A 176 -11.73 -6.84 11.95
N ARG A 177 -11.96 -8.14 11.90
CA ARG A 177 -10.86 -9.14 11.89
C ARG A 177 -10.29 -9.27 10.49
N GLY A 178 -9.03 -9.69 10.41
CA GLY A 178 -8.29 -9.87 9.17
C GLY A 178 -7.60 -8.59 8.70
N GLN A 179 -6.65 -8.77 7.82
CA GLN A 179 -5.86 -7.72 7.20
C GLN A 179 -6.31 -7.54 5.75
N THR A 180 -5.94 -6.41 5.15
CA THR A 180 -6.13 -6.13 3.73
C THR A 180 -5.01 -5.22 3.24
N GLY A 181 -4.75 -5.21 1.94
CA GLY A 181 -3.82 -4.26 1.37
C GLY A 181 -4.37 -2.84 1.45
N HIS A 182 -3.49 -1.89 1.78
CA HIS A 182 -3.73 -0.46 1.75
C HIS A 182 -2.65 0.20 0.90
N ALA A 183 -3.01 1.22 0.14
CA ALA A 183 -2.06 2.03 -0.58
C ALA A 183 -1.33 2.96 0.40
N ILE A 184 0.00 2.90 0.40
CA ILE A 184 0.85 3.79 1.20
C ILE A 184 1.60 4.80 0.34
N GLY A 185 1.62 4.59 -0.99
CA GLY A 185 2.17 5.50 -1.98
C GLY A 185 1.62 5.18 -3.36
N TRP A 186 1.48 6.19 -4.21
CA TRP A 186 0.98 6.05 -5.58
C TRP A 186 1.52 7.14 -6.50
N SER A 187 1.51 6.88 -7.80
CA SER A 187 1.86 7.84 -8.83
C SER A 187 1.14 7.55 -10.14
N GLY A 188 0.85 8.61 -10.90
CA GLY A 188 0.17 8.53 -12.20
C GLY A 188 -1.35 8.47 -12.13
N MET A 189 -1.94 8.62 -10.94
CA MET A 189 -3.40 8.64 -10.73
C MET A 189 -3.76 9.43 -9.47
N SER A 190 -5.05 9.80 -9.31
CA SER A 190 -5.59 10.32 -8.06
C SER A 190 -5.90 9.18 -7.09
N ALA A 191 -5.70 9.39 -5.78
CA ALA A 191 -6.02 8.39 -4.76
C ALA A 191 -7.53 8.17 -4.59
N ILE A 192 -8.25 9.27 -4.60
CA ILE A 192 -9.68 9.36 -4.36
C ILE A 192 -10.38 9.67 -5.68
N ARG A 193 -11.48 8.97 -5.95
CA ARG A 193 -12.45 9.34 -6.96
C ARG A 193 -13.57 10.12 -6.29
N ASP A 194 -13.81 11.32 -6.78
CA ASP A 194 -14.78 12.24 -6.20
C ASP A 194 -16.10 12.17 -7.00
N PHE A 195 -17.17 11.75 -6.34
CA PHE A 195 -18.53 11.70 -6.90
C PHE A 195 -19.40 12.85 -6.43
N ARG A 196 -18.87 13.79 -5.66
CA ARG A 196 -19.65 14.94 -5.18
C ARG A 196 -20.06 15.81 -6.37
N GLY A 197 -21.35 16.11 -6.46
CA GLY A 197 -21.96 16.80 -7.58
C GLY A 197 -22.54 15.89 -8.67
N ASP A 198 -22.19 14.61 -8.68
CA ASP A 198 -22.84 13.61 -9.53
C ASP A 198 -24.28 13.33 -9.04
N SER A 199 -25.09 12.71 -9.86
CA SER A 199 -26.46 12.33 -9.49
C SER A 199 -26.60 10.83 -9.37
N ASP A 200 -27.39 10.40 -8.38
CA ASP A 200 -27.84 9.02 -8.28
C ASP A 200 -28.84 8.65 -9.41
N LEU A 201 -29.35 7.41 -9.40
CA LEU A 201 -30.29 6.91 -10.40
C LEU A 201 -31.66 7.63 -10.40
N PHE A 202 -31.98 8.35 -9.33
CA PHE A 202 -33.23 9.11 -9.16
C PHE A 202 -33.04 10.62 -9.39
N GLY A 203 -31.78 11.06 -9.65
CA GLY A 203 -31.44 12.46 -9.90
C GLY A 203 -31.10 13.24 -8.64
N HIS A 204 -30.92 12.59 -7.48
CA HIS A 204 -30.45 13.26 -6.27
C HIS A 204 -28.93 13.49 -6.34
N THR A 205 -28.49 14.69 -5.99
CA THR A 205 -27.06 15.04 -6.00
C THR A 205 -26.33 14.34 -4.86
N LEU A 206 -25.20 13.71 -5.17
CA LEU A 206 -24.28 13.13 -4.19
C LEU A 206 -23.45 14.25 -3.54
N GLU A 207 -23.53 14.39 -2.22
CA GLU A 207 -22.90 15.50 -1.49
C GLU A 207 -21.58 15.13 -0.83
N ILE A 208 -21.41 13.85 -0.46
CA ILE A 208 -20.29 13.38 0.39
C ILE A 208 -19.58 12.13 -0.16
N THR A 209 -19.98 11.63 -1.32
CA THR A 209 -19.50 10.33 -1.82
C THR A 209 -18.13 10.47 -2.44
N GLU A 210 -17.16 9.83 -1.82
CA GLU A 210 -15.77 9.70 -2.27
C GLU A 210 -15.36 8.23 -2.16
N GLU A 211 -14.56 7.75 -3.13
CA GLU A 211 -14.12 6.36 -3.22
C GLU A 211 -12.59 6.31 -3.18
N ALA A 212 -12.02 5.54 -2.23
CA ALA A 212 -10.57 5.38 -2.07
C ALA A 212 -10.05 4.34 -3.08
N VAL A 213 -10.00 4.70 -4.37
CA VAL A 213 -9.70 3.77 -5.47
C VAL A 213 -8.35 3.09 -5.32
N VAL A 214 -7.33 3.81 -4.84
CA VAL A 214 -6.00 3.20 -4.64
C VAL A 214 -6.03 2.10 -3.56
N ASP A 215 -6.86 2.24 -2.52
CA ASP A 215 -7.04 1.21 -1.49
C ASP A 215 -7.83 0.01 -2.02
N GLU A 216 -8.83 0.23 -2.86
CA GLU A 216 -9.56 -0.86 -3.50
C GLU A 216 -8.66 -1.70 -4.41
N ILE A 217 -7.80 -1.04 -5.20
CA ILE A 217 -6.81 -1.71 -6.04
C ILE A 217 -5.77 -2.41 -5.18
N ALA A 218 -5.26 -1.78 -4.11
CA ALA A 218 -4.31 -2.38 -3.18
C ALA A 218 -4.89 -3.61 -2.49
N GLY A 219 -6.14 -3.53 -2.02
CA GLY A 219 -6.86 -4.66 -1.40
C GLY A 219 -7.06 -5.82 -2.37
N PHE A 220 -7.37 -5.54 -3.64
CA PHE A 220 -7.48 -6.59 -4.64
C PHE A 220 -6.12 -7.17 -5.03
N ALA A 221 -5.08 -6.34 -5.14
CA ALA A 221 -3.72 -6.80 -5.35
C ALA A 221 -3.26 -7.75 -4.23
N ASN A 222 -3.52 -7.40 -2.98
CA ASN A 222 -3.20 -8.22 -1.82
C ASN A 222 -3.87 -9.61 -1.87
N LEU A 223 -5.12 -9.70 -2.35
CA LEU A 223 -5.80 -10.97 -2.57
C LEU A 223 -5.05 -11.89 -3.56
N ILE A 224 -4.40 -11.31 -4.58
CA ILE A 224 -3.62 -12.04 -5.59
C ILE A 224 -2.20 -12.37 -5.08
N MET A 225 -1.59 -11.42 -4.35
CA MET A 225 -0.26 -11.59 -3.74
C MET A 225 -0.28 -12.69 -2.67
N GLY A 226 -1.31 -12.67 -1.83
CA GLY A 226 -1.39 -13.51 -0.62
C GLY A 226 -0.43 -13.04 0.47
N GLU A 227 -0.52 -13.68 1.63
CA GLU A 227 0.21 -13.30 2.86
C GLU A 227 1.33 -14.29 3.23
N SER A 228 1.71 -15.19 2.34
CA SER A 228 2.69 -16.22 2.67
C SER A 228 3.80 -16.33 1.62
N ASN A 229 4.08 -17.52 1.15
CA ASN A 229 5.18 -17.83 0.21
C ASN A 229 4.73 -17.93 -1.25
N ASN A 230 3.70 -17.19 -1.66
CA ASN A 230 3.14 -17.29 -3.01
C ASN A 230 4.08 -16.80 -4.12
N GLY A 231 5.10 -15.99 -3.79
CA GLY A 231 6.08 -15.48 -4.75
C GLY A 231 5.47 -14.53 -5.79
N VAL A 232 4.46 -13.74 -5.40
CA VAL A 232 3.76 -12.78 -6.25
C VAL A 232 3.79 -11.40 -5.59
N PRO A 233 4.92 -10.70 -5.57
CA PRO A 233 5.03 -9.43 -4.84
C PRO A 233 4.58 -8.21 -5.65
N ALA A 234 4.07 -8.40 -6.86
CA ALA A 234 3.50 -7.34 -7.68
C ALA A 234 2.32 -7.85 -8.51
N VAL A 235 1.37 -6.98 -8.79
CA VAL A 235 0.14 -7.30 -9.53
C VAL A 235 -0.11 -6.23 -10.59
N HIS A 236 -0.41 -6.68 -11.79
CA HIS A 236 -0.74 -5.86 -12.95
C HIS A 236 -2.25 -5.80 -13.16
N PHE A 237 -2.77 -4.60 -13.33
CA PHE A 237 -4.17 -4.31 -13.65
C PHE A 237 -4.25 -3.64 -15.02
N ARG A 238 -5.14 -4.14 -15.87
CA ARG A 238 -5.45 -3.57 -17.19
C ARG A 238 -6.95 -3.37 -17.36
N GLY A 239 -7.33 -2.24 -17.93
CA GLY A 239 -8.72 -1.91 -18.22
C GLY A 239 -9.42 -1.16 -17.10
N ILE A 240 -8.70 -0.69 -16.07
CA ILE A 240 -9.24 0.28 -15.12
C ILE A 240 -9.28 1.64 -15.81
N PRO A 241 -10.45 2.27 -15.99
CA PRO A 241 -10.54 3.56 -16.64
C PRO A 241 -9.95 4.66 -15.77
N ALA A 242 -9.43 5.72 -16.39
CA ALA A 242 -9.01 6.92 -15.69
C ALA A 242 -10.20 7.58 -14.99
N TRP A 243 -9.95 8.19 -13.85
CA TRP A 243 -10.93 8.95 -13.08
C TRP A 243 -10.38 10.32 -12.69
N THR A 244 -11.29 11.22 -12.34
CA THR A 244 -10.96 12.51 -11.73
C THR A 244 -11.15 12.46 -10.23
N GLY A 245 -10.34 13.20 -9.49
CA GLY A 245 -10.40 13.22 -8.05
C GLY A 245 -9.20 13.94 -7.43
N HIS A 246 -8.84 13.57 -6.22
CA HIS A 246 -7.75 14.18 -5.45
C HIS A 246 -6.90 13.14 -4.70
N ASN A 247 -5.86 13.61 -4.02
CA ASN A 247 -4.89 12.75 -3.33
C ASN A 247 -4.99 12.80 -1.79
N ASP A 248 -6.00 13.48 -1.24
CA ASP A 248 -6.17 13.65 0.22
C ASP A 248 -6.81 12.39 0.82
N ILE A 249 -6.06 11.29 0.90
CA ILE A 249 -6.53 10.03 1.48
C ILE A 249 -6.41 10.01 3.01
N TYR A 250 -5.51 10.81 3.55
CA TYR A 250 -5.33 10.93 5.00
C TYR A 250 -6.05 12.15 5.54
N PHE A 251 -6.75 11.98 6.67
CA PHE A 251 -7.38 13.09 7.37
C PHE A 251 -6.34 14.11 7.82
N LYS A 252 -6.67 15.39 7.68
CA LYS A 252 -5.88 16.49 8.24
C LYS A 252 -5.96 16.48 9.76
N GLU A 253 -5.02 17.18 10.39
CA GLU A 253 -5.03 17.32 11.83
C GLU A 253 -6.38 17.86 12.32
N GLY A 254 -6.96 17.16 13.28
CA GLY A 254 -8.24 17.54 13.88
C GLY A 254 -9.49 17.09 13.12
N GLU A 255 -9.41 16.46 11.95
CA GLU A 255 -10.57 15.91 11.22
C GLU A 255 -10.93 14.51 11.70
N ASP A 256 -9.92 13.66 12.00
CA ASP A 256 -10.12 12.28 12.41
C ASP A 256 -10.65 12.17 13.85
N VAL A 257 -11.92 11.75 13.97
CA VAL A 257 -12.59 11.57 15.28
C VAL A 257 -12.05 10.39 16.08
N ILE A 258 -11.52 9.35 15.41
CA ILE A 258 -10.92 8.17 16.08
C ILE A 258 -9.60 8.58 16.72
N ARG A 259 -8.73 9.28 15.98
CA ARG A 259 -7.48 9.84 16.50
C ARG A 259 -7.73 10.76 17.70
N LYS A 260 -8.75 11.62 17.63
CA LYS A 260 -9.16 12.47 18.75
C LYS A 260 -9.60 11.67 19.99
N ALA A 261 -10.28 10.56 19.79
CA ALA A 261 -10.69 9.69 20.88
C ALA A 261 -9.49 8.98 21.54
N LEU A 262 -8.55 8.47 20.73
CA LEU A 262 -7.33 7.82 21.23
C LEU A 262 -6.42 8.76 22.03
N LYS A 263 -6.30 10.03 21.63
CA LYS A 263 -5.50 11.04 22.37
C LYS A 263 -6.10 11.51 23.69
N LYS A 264 -7.33 11.09 24.02
CA LYS A 264 -8.01 11.42 25.29
C LYS A 264 -7.89 10.32 26.35
N VAL A 265 -7.34 9.20 26.01
CA VAL A 265 -7.09 8.05 26.88
C VAL A 265 -5.63 8.04 27.34
#